data_fba2459a33eba7ab66b709532251f801
#
_entry.id   fba2459a33eba7ab66b709532251f801
#
_cell.length_a   1.000
_cell.length_b   1.000
_cell.length_c   1.000
_cell.angle_alpha   90.00
_cell.angle_beta   90.00
_cell.angle_gamma   90.00
#
_symmetry.space_group_name_H-M   'P 1'
#
loop_
_entity.id
_entity.type
_entity.pdbx_description
1 polymer ?
#
loop_
_entity_poly.entity_id
_entity_poly.type
_entity_poly.pdbx_seq_one_letter_code
_entity_poly.pdbx_strand_id
1 'polypeptide(L)'
;MKTDTHTPEHIFRAQQRLLVPLFQRPYVWNQELQWEPMWRDLKRVLSRYLAQPEAEHQPHFLGAVVVQQVQSPIGEIQQRTIIDGQQRLTTLQLMFDAIHAQLESVGAKRPAGRIKKLIENDEDSCNKPEDKFKVWPTNKDRPAFNEVLAAPFPVDYENLEHSKSKMALAHRFFSESAREWLLENGQEEAQQRAEVLDLAVESCYKS
;
A
#
# COMPACT_ATOMS: atom_id res chain seq x y z
N MET A 1 -24.19 12.27 2.46
CA MET A 1 -23.05 11.32 2.38
C MET A 1 -23.22 10.59 1.06
N LYS A 2 -22.20 10.63 0.21
CA LYS A 2 -22.22 9.90 -1.09
C LYS A 2 -21.43 8.61 -0.89
N THR A 3 -22.01 7.49 -1.30
CA THR A 3 -21.37 6.18 -1.19
C THR A 3 -21.10 5.69 -2.60
N ASP A 4 -19.83 5.42 -2.90
CA ASP A 4 -19.39 4.88 -4.18
C ASP A 4 -18.46 3.68 -3.92
N THR A 5 -18.37 2.75 -4.85
CA THR A 5 -17.44 1.62 -4.78
C THR A 5 -16.20 1.93 -5.61
N HIS A 6 -15.04 1.90 -4.99
CA HIS A 6 -13.76 2.21 -5.61
C HIS A 6 -12.77 1.06 -5.44
N THR A 7 -11.81 0.95 -6.36
CA THR A 7 -10.63 0.12 -6.17
C THR A 7 -9.58 0.87 -5.33
N PRO A 8 -8.63 0.18 -4.68
CA PRO A 8 -7.47 0.84 -4.06
C PRO A 8 -6.71 1.69 -5.07
N GLU A 9 -6.58 1.23 -6.31
CA GLU A 9 -6.01 2.02 -7.40
C GLU A 9 -6.69 3.38 -7.51
N HIS A 10 -8.01 3.42 -7.58
CA HIS A 10 -8.74 4.69 -7.69
C HIS A 10 -8.45 5.65 -6.52
N ILE A 11 -8.31 5.11 -5.31
CA ILE A 11 -8.04 5.90 -4.10
C ILE A 11 -6.58 6.37 -4.08
N PHE A 12 -5.63 5.46 -4.33
CA PHE A 12 -4.21 5.75 -4.17
C PHE A 12 -3.57 6.40 -5.40
N ARG A 13 -4.12 6.25 -6.60
CA ARG A 13 -3.61 6.91 -7.81
C ARG A 13 -3.89 8.41 -7.86
N ALA A 14 -4.91 8.88 -7.14
CA ALA A 14 -5.22 10.31 -7.06
C ALA A 14 -4.05 11.08 -6.41
N GLN A 15 -3.76 12.29 -6.96
CA GLN A 15 -2.78 13.18 -6.36
C GLN A 15 -3.39 13.84 -5.13
N GLN A 16 -3.18 13.21 -3.99
CA GLN A 16 -3.83 13.61 -2.74
C GLN A 16 -3.05 13.17 -1.50
N ARG A 17 -3.38 13.78 -0.38
CA ARG A 17 -2.93 13.37 0.95
C ARG A 17 -4.10 12.95 1.81
N LEU A 18 -4.10 11.71 2.27
CA LEU A 18 -5.07 11.12 3.16
C LEU A 18 -4.60 11.29 4.60
N LEU A 19 -5.20 12.24 5.31
CA LEU A 19 -4.79 12.63 6.66
C LEU A 19 -5.49 11.77 7.70
N VAL A 20 -4.73 11.14 8.58
CA VAL A 20 -5.26 10.54 9.80
C VAL A 20 -5.35 11.63 10.86
N PRO A 21 -6.56 11.95 11.38
CA PRO A 21 -6.72 12.97 12.42
C PRO A 21 -5.93 12.67 13.69
N LEU A 22 -5.49 13.72 14.39
CA LEU A 22 -4.65 13.59 15.59
C LEU A 22 -5.37 12.90 16.76
N PHE A 23 -6.70 12.96 16.82
CA PHE A 23 -7.52 12.31 17.84
C PHE A 23 -7.79 10.83 17.58
N GLN A 24 -7.42 10.35 16.39
CA GLN A 24 -7.52 8.93 16.06
C GLN A 24 -6.42 8.13 16.78
N ARG A 25 -6.73 6.86 17.07
CA ARG A 25 -5.77 5.95 17.70
C ARG A 25 -4.56 5.71 16.79
N PRO A 26 -3.36 5.50 17.35
CA PRO A 26 -2.20 5.07 16.61
C PRO A 26 -2.43 3.74 15.86
N TYR A 27 -1.51 3.38 15.01
CA TYR A 27 -1.54 2.11 14.30
C TYR A 27 -1.39 0.93 15.27
N VAL A 28 -2.37 0.02 15.27
CA VAL A 28 -2.46 -1.10 16.24
C VAL A 28 -2.60 -2.46 15.59
N TRP A 29 -2.78 -2.55 14.29
CA TRP A 29 -2.91 -3.82 13.58
C TRP A 29 -1.68 -4.69 13.79
N ASN A 30 -1.88 -6.02 13.72
CA ASN A 30 -0.84 -7.01 13.95
C ASN A 30 -0.93 -8.14 12.90
N GLN A 31 0.07 -9.01 12.93
CA GLN A 31 0.21 -10.07 11.95
C GLN A 31 -0.95 -11.06 11.97
N GLU A 32 -1.27 -11.61 13.12
CA GLU A 32 -2.22 -12.72 13.25
C GLU A 32 -3.66 -12.33 12.83
N LEU A 33 -4.10 -11.16 13.28
CA LEU A 33 -5.49 -10.76 13.14
C LEU A 33 -5.78 -9.96 11.86
N GLN A 34 -4.78 -9.27 11.28
CA GLN A 34 -5.02 -8.38 10.15
C GLN A 34 -4.08 -8.59 8.96
N TRP A 35 -2.75 -8.58 9.15
CA TRP A 35 -1.82 -8.61 8.01
C TRP A 35 -1.83 -9.95 7.28
N GLU A 36 -1.77 -11.06 8.04
CA GLU A 36 -1.82 -12.40 7.46
C GLU A 36 -3.16 -12.71 6.77
N PRO A 37 -4.33 -12.43 7.37
CA PRO A 37 -5.60 -12.52 6.66
C PRO A 37 -5.65 -11.67 5.38
N MET A 38 -5.20 -10.42 5.42
CA MET A 38 -5.15 -9.53 4.25
C MET A 38 -4.26 -10.11 3.14
N TRP A 39 -3.06 -10.59 3.49
CA TRP A 39 -2.17 -11.23 2.54
C TRP A 39 -2.74 -12.53 1.97
N ARG A 40 -3.41 -13.34 2.79
CA ARG A 40 -4.10 -14.57 2.36
C ARG A 40 -5.20 -14.28 1.36
N ASP A 41 -5.96 -13.23 1.58
CA ASP A 41 -6.99 -12.80 0.63
C ASP A 41 -6.38 -12.34 -0.69
N LEU A 42 -5.30 -11.57 -0.65
CA LEU A 42 -4.53 -11.20 -1.85
C LEU A 42 -4.02 -12.45 -2.58
N LYS A 43 -3.43 -13.43 -1.89
CA LYS A 43 -2.98 -14.69 -2.50
C LYS A 43 -4.11 -15.46 -3.20
N ARG A 44 -5.33 -15.49 -2.65
CA ARG A 44 -6.49 -16.10 -3.31
C ARG A 44 -6.82 -15.41 -4.62
N VAL A 45 -6.74 -14.11 -4.65
CA VAL A 45 -6.93 -13.31 -5.87
C VAL A 45 -5.84 -13.63 -6.88
N LEU A 46 -4.57 -13.58 -6.48
CA LEU A 46 -3.42 -13.91 -7.31
C LEU A 46 -3.51 -15.30 -7.92
N SER A 47 -3.94 -16.29 -7.14
CA SER A 47 -4.13 -17.68 -7.61
C SER A 47 -5.20 -17.77 -8.71
N ARG A 48 -6.27 -16.97 -8.64
CA ARG A 48 -7.30 -16.92 -9.69
C ARG A 48 -6.74 -16.33 -10.99
N TYR A 49 -5.97 -15.24 -10.90
CA TYR A 49 -5.32 -14.64 -12.08
C TYR A 49 -4.31 -15.57 -12.74
N LEU A 50 -3.53 -16.30 -11.95
CA LEU A 50 -2.61 -17.31 -12.49
C LEU A 50 -3.34 -18.45 -13.19
N ALA A 51 -4.46 -18.91 -12.61
CA ALA A 51 -5.22 -20.04 -13.17
C ALA A 51 -6.02 -19.65 -14.42
N GLN A 52 -6.53 -18.43 -14.47
CA GLN A 52 -7.43 -17.96 -15.53
C GLN A 52 -7.17 -16.47 -15.85
N PRO A 53 -6.07 -16.13 -16.54
CA PRO A 53 -5.66 -14.74 -16.78
C PRO A 53 -6.69 -13.91 -17.56
N GLU A 54 -7.44 -14.54 -18.46
CA GLU A 54 -8.43 -13.89 -19.34
C GLU A 54 -9.84 -13.85 -18.75
N ALA A 55 -10.06 -14.44 -17.57
CA ALA A 55 -11.38 -14.48 -16.95
C ALA A 55 -11.72 -13.15 -16.26
N GLU A 56 -13.00 -12.79 -16.27
CA GLU A 56 -13.51 -11.70 -15.44
C GLU A 56 -13.50 -12.14 -13.97
N HIS A 57 -12.65 -11.49 -13.16
CA HIS A 57 -12.51 -11.82 -11.73
C HIS A 57 -13.41 -10.94 -10.87
N GLN A 58 -14.15 -11.59 -9.97
CA GLN A 58 -14.92 -10.84 -8.99
C GLN A 58 -13.98 -10.15 -7.98
N PRO A 59 -14.19 -8.85 -7.73
CA PRO A 59 -13.37 -8.10 -6.79
C PRO A 59 -13.57 -8.60 -5.35
N HIS A 60 -12.50 -8.53 -4.58
CA HIS A 60 -12.55 -8.78 -3.14
C HIS A 60 -12.88 -7.48 -2.39
N PHE A 61 -13.87 -7.52 -1.50
CA PHE A 61 -14.26 -6.35 -0.70
C PHE A 61 -13.31 -6.17 0.49
N LEU A 62 -12.59 -5.06 0.52
CA LEU A 62 -11.66 -4.72 1.61
C LEU A 62 -12.32 -4.07 2.82
N GLY A 63 -13.58 -3.72 2.73
CA GLY A 63 -14.33 -2.98 3.74
C GLY A 63 -14.47 -1.49 3.42
N ALA A 64 -15.37 -0.83 4.14
CA ALA A 64 -15.67 0.57 3.93
C ALA A 64 -14.54 1.50 4.42
N VAL A 65 -14.35 2.60 3.70
CA VAL A 65 -13.49 3.73 4.08
C VAL A 65 -14.33 4.99 4.01
N VAL A 66 -14.25 5.84 5.04
CA VAL A 66 -14.96 7.12 5.07
C VAL A 66 -13.93 8.23 5.08
N VAL A 67 -13.99 9.09 4.06
CA VAL A 67 -13.12 10.25 3.94
C VAL A 67 -13.93 11.53 3.79
N GLN A 68 -13.43 12.61 4.34
CA GLN A 68 -13.99 13.95 4.21
C GLN A 68 -12.99 14.84 3.48
N GLN A 69 -13.45 15.51 2.43
CA GLN A 69 -12.61 16.47 1.71
C GLN A 69 -12.38 17.70 2.60
N VAL A 70 -11.13 18.14 2.64
CA VAL A 70 -10.71 19.39 3.28
C VAL A 70 -10.45 20.43 2.20
N GLN A 71 -10.73 21.68 2.46
CA GLN A 71 -10.36 22.76 1.54
C GLN A 71 -8.83 22.86 1.51
N SER A 72 -8.24 22.65 0.34
CA SER A 72 -6.83 22.87 0.13
C SER A 72 -6.61 24.23 -0.52
N PRO A 73 -5.57 24.98 -0.15
CA PRO A 73 -5.19 26.21 -0.84
C PRO A 73 -4.94 25.96 -2.35
N ILE A 74 -5.12 26.98 -3.15
CA ILE A 74 -4.85 26.91 -4.60
C ILE A 74 -3.35 26.57 -4.81
N GLY A 75 -3.09 25.55 -5.62
CA GLY A 75 -1.72 25.07 -5.90
C GLY A 75 -1.17 24.07 -4.87
N GLU A 76 -1.90 23.75 -3.80
CA GLU A 76 -1.54 22.65 -2.90
C GLU A 76 -2.23 21.34 -3.30
N ILE A 77 -1.60 20.23 -2.96
CA ILE A 77 -2.17 18.90 -3.17
C ILE A 77 -3.50 18.74 -2.43
N GLN A 78 -4.45 18.03 -3.04
CA GLN A 78 -5.75 17.79 -2.42
C GLN A 78 -5.60 17.04 -1.10
N GLN A 79 -6.31 17.49 -0.07
CA GLN A 79 -6.29 16.83 1.25
C GLN A 79 -7.65 16.25 1.57
N ARG A 80 -7.65 15.04 2.13
CA ARG A 80 -8.86 14.38 2.65
C ARG A 80 -8.56 13.84 4.04
N THR A 81 -9.45 14.09 4.98
CA THR A 81 -9.36 13.53 6.34
C THR A 81 -10.02 12.15 6.35
N ILE A 82 -9.34 11.17 6.89
CA ILE A 82 -9.88 9.81 7.07
C ILE A 82 -10.72 9.81 8.33
N ILE A 83 -12.03 9.57 8.18
CA ILE A 83 -12.97 9.46 9.31
C ILE A 83 -13.00 8.02 9.80
N ASP A 84 -12.99 7.05 8.89
CA ASP A 84 -12.89 5.62 9.19
C ASP A 84 -12.05 4.88 8.13
N GLY A 85 -11.44 3.76 8.54
CA GLY A 85 -10.58 2.94 7.67
C GLY A 85 -9.09 3.28 7.71
N GLN A 86 -8.65 4.14 8.63
CA GLN A 86 -7.25 4.57 8.75
C GLN A 86 -6.24 3.43 8.85
N GLN A 87 -6.52 2.42 9.68
CA GLN A 87 -5.62 1.27 9.85
C GLN A 87 -5.43 0.52 8.53
N ARG A 88 -6.52 0.35 7.78
CA ARG A 88 -6.53 -0.31 6.48
C ARG A 88 -5.74 0.46 5.45
N LEU A 89 -6.00 1.76 5.30
CA LEU A 89 -5.28 2.59 4.32
C LEU A 89 -3.78 2.68 4.64
N THR A 90 -3.42 2.80 5.92
CA THR A 90 -2.02 2.76 6.35
C THR A 90 -1.37 1.41 6.02
N THR A 91 -2.06 0.30 6.28
CA THR A 91 -1.55 -1.05 5.94
C THR A 91 -1.38 -1.23 4.44
N LEU A 92 -2.33 -0.76 3.63
CA LEU A 92 -2.22 -0.81 2.17
C LEU A 92 -1.01 -0.02 1.66
N GLN A 93 -0.76 1.16 2.20
CA GLN A 93 0.41 1.96 1.83
C GLN A 93 1.71 1.20 2.13
N LEU A 94 1.85 0.62 3.33
CA LEU A 94 3.02 -0.18 3.72
C LEU A 94 3.18 -1.44 2.84
N MET A 95 2.07 -2.11 2.54
CA MET A 95 2.06 -3.29 1.67
C MET A 95 2.47 -2.95 0.24
N PHE A 96 1.97 -1.84 -0.32
CA PHE A 96 2.33 -1.42 -1.68
C PHE A 96 3.81 -1.07 -1.78
N ASP A 97 4.38 -0.40 -0.79
CA ASP A 97 5.80 -0.07 -0.76
C ASP A 97 6.66 -1.34 -0.66
N ALA A 98 6.29 -2.27 0.21
CA ALA A 98 6.95 -3.56 0.33
C ALA A 98 6.89 -4.39 -0.97
N ILE A 99 5.74 -4.40 -1.65
CA ILE A 99 5.56 -5.06 -2.96
C ILE A 99 6.42 -4.36 -4.02
N HIS A 100 6.41 -3.03 -4.08
CA HIS A 100 7.22 -2.25 -5.02
C HIS A 100 8.70 -2.62 -4.91
N ALA A 101 9.24 -2.64 -3.70
CA ALA A 101 10.63 -3.00 -3.43
C ALA A 101 10.96 -4.41 -3.95
N GLN A 102 10.07 -5.38 -3.76
CA GLN A 102 10.27 -6.76 -4.24
C GLN A 102 10.16 -6.87 -5.77
N LEU A 103 9.25 -6.12 -6.40
CA LEU A 103 9.16 -6.04 -7.87
C LEU A 103 10.44 -5.47 -8.49
N GLU A 104 11.02 -4.42 -7.89
CA GLU A 104 12.32 -3.88 -8.30
C GLU A 104 13.43 -4.94 -8.17
N SER A 105 13.43 -5.73 -7.09
CA SER A 105 14.45 -6.75 -6.84
C SER A 105 14.49 -7.87 -7.88
N VAL A 106 13.33 -8.21 -8.45
CA VAL A 106 13.23 -9.21 -9.53
C VAL A 106 13.31 -8.57 -10.92
N GLY A 107 13.58 -7.27 -11.01
CA GLY A 107 13.74 -6.55 -12.29
C GLY A 107 12.44 -6.27 -13.04
N ALA A 108 11.28 -6.38 -12.37
CA ALA A 108 9.95 -6.16 -12.95
C ALA A 108 9.62 -4.65 -13.01
N LYS A 109 10.37 -3.88 -13.80
CA LYS A 109 10.32 -2.41 -13.84
C LYS A 109 8.94 -1.84 -14.15
N ARG A 110 8.19 -2.47 -15.07
CA ARG A 110 6.86 -1.97 -15.46
C ARG A 110 5.82 -2.14 -14.34
N PRO A 111 5.64 -3.33 -13.74
CA PRO A 111 4.83 -3.50 -12.54
C PRO A 111 5.26 -2.58 -11.38
N ALA A 112 6.56 -2.52 -11.07
CA ALA A 112 7.10 -1.65 -10.03
C ALA A 112 6.72 -0.17 -10.26
N GLY A 113 6.89 0.33 -11.48
CA GLY A 113 6.54 1.71 -11.83
C GLY A 113 5.04 2.04 -11.68
N ARG A 114 4.15 1.05 -11.86
CA ARG A 114 2.71 1.23 -11.61
C ARG A 114 2.40 1.28 -10.11
N ILE A 115 2.94 0.31 -9.35
CA ILE A 115 2.75 0.28 -7.88
C ILE A 115 3.32 1.54 -7.24
N LYS A 116 4.45 2.07 -7.71
CA LYS A 116 5.03 3.33 -7.22
C LYS A 116 4.03 4.48 -7.22
N LYS A 117 3.19 4.59 -8.26
CA LYS A 117 2.15 5.63 -8.36
C LYS A 117 1.06 5.52 -7.30
N LEU A 118 0.92 4.35 -6.66
CA LEU A 118 0.01 4.15 -5.53
C LEU A 118 0.66 4.54 -4.19
N ILE A 119 1.97 4.66 -4.15
CA ILE A 119 2.74 4.96 -2.94
C ILE A 119 3.01 6.46 -2.83
N GLU A 120 3.51 7.04 -3.92
CA GLU A 120 3.99 8.43 -3.96
C GLU A 120 3.09 9.31 -4.81
N ASN A 121 3.00 10.58 -4.45
CA ASN A 121 2.49 11.63 -5.30
C ASN A 121 3.59 12.08 -6.27
N ASP A 122 3.19 12.62 -7.42
CA ASP A 122 4.13 13.14 -8.40
C ASP A 122 4.89 14.33 -7.78
N GLU A 123 6.20 14.42 -8.01
CA GLU A 123 7.05 15.47 -7.44
C GLU A 123 6.56 16.88 -7.78
N ASP A 124 6.06 17.07 -9.00
CA ASP A 124 5.50 18.35 -9.45
C ASP A 124 4.22 18.75 -8.69
N SER A 125 3.57 17.81 -8.02
CA SER A 125 2.37 18.03 -7.19
C SER A 125 2.70 18.27 -5.72
N CYS A 126 3.94 18.02 -5.30
CA CYS A 126 4.38 18.09 -3.92
C CYS A 126 5.00 19.46 -3.61
N ASN A 127 4.44 20.19 -2.64
CA ASN A 127 5.01 21.45 -2.15
C ASN A 127 5.77 21.29 -0.83
N LYS A 128 5.57 20.21 -0.13
CA LYS A 128 6.14 19.90 1.19
C LYS A 128 6.60 18.45 1.23
N PRO A 129 7.60 18.09 2.05
CA PRO A 129 8.04 16.71 2.21
C PRO A 129 6.89 15.75 2.60
N GLU A 130 5.91 16.24 3.36
CA GLU A 130 4.76 15.45 3.79
C GLU A 130 3.79 15.11 2.64
N ASP A 131 3.90 15.77 1.51
CA ASP A 131 3.05 15.52 0.35
C ASP A 131 3.51 14.29 -0.46
N LYS A 132 4.72 13.79 -0.18
CA LYS A 132 5.31 12.67 -0.91
C LYS A 132 4.43 11.43 -0.88
N PHE A 133 3.99 11.00 0.29
CA PHE A 133 3.20 9.78 0.45
C PHE A 133 1.70 10.05 0.48
N LYS A 134 0.91 9.08 0.01
CA LYS A 134 -0.56 9.20 -0.07
C LYS A 134 -1.21 9.24 1.31
N VAL A 135 -0.74 8.42 2.26
CA VAL A 135 -1.27 8.37 3.64
C VAL A 135 -0.36 9.14 4.58
N TRP A 136 -0.97 10.00 5.40
CA TRP A 136 -0.28 10.75 6.45
C TRP A 136 -0.79 10.30 7.81
N PRO A 137 -0.08 9.42 8.53
CA PRO A 137 -0.53 8.82 9.77
C PRO A 137 -0.52 9.79 10.96
N THR A 138 -0.92 9.30 12.14
CA THR A 138 -0.88 10.11 13.38
C THR A 138 0.53 10.55 13.73
N ASN A 139 0.68 11.62 14.52
CA ASN A 139 2.00 12.13 14.91
C ASN A 139 2.89 11.08 15.58
N LYS A 140 2.30 10.11 16.29
CA LYS A 140 3.05 9.04 16.95
C LYS A 140 3.63 8.03 15.96
N ASP A 141 2.95 7.84 14.85
CA ASP A 141 3.29 6.82 13.85
C ASP A 141 4.21 7.36 12.75
N ARG A 142 4.19 8.69 12.50
CA ARG A 142 4.94 9.34 11.41
C ARG A 142 6.43 9.03 11.38
N PRO A 143 7.17 9.10 12.51
CA PRO A 143 8.60 8.81 12.47
C PRO A 143 8.89 7.41 11.93
N ALA A 144 8.23 6.39 12.47
CA ALA A 144 8.41 5.00 12.03
C ALA A 144 7.90 4.76 10.61
N PHE A 145 6.80 5.40 10.23
CA PHE A 145 6.22 5.32 8.89
C PHE A 145 7.17 5.92 7.83
N ASN A 146 7.64 7.13 8.07
CA ASN A 146 8.55 7.81 7.15
C ASN A 146 9.89 7.09 7.05
N GLU A 147 10.42 6.59 8.18
CA GLU A 147 11.67 5.86 8.21
C GLU A 147 11.61 4.62 7.31
N VAL A 148 10.57 3.80 7.46
CA VAL A 148 10.48 2.54 6.70
C VAL A 148 10.23 2.77 5.21
N LEU A 149 9.40 3.77 4.84
CA LEU A 149 9.12 4.09 3.43
C LEU A 149 10.27 4.86 2.74
N ALA A 150 11.15 5.49 3.50
CA ALA A 150 12.33 6.17 2.97
C ALA A 150 13.59 5.27 2.98
N ALA A 151 13.51 4.09 3.60
CA ALA A 151 14.65 3.19 3.72
C ALA A 151 15.08 2.65 2.33
N PRO A 152 16.39 2.61 2.05
CA PRO A 152 16.86 2.03 0.81
C PRO A 152 16.59 0.52 0.77
N PHE A 153 16.26 0.00 -0.40
CA PHE A 153 16.09 -1.44 -0.59
C PHE A 153 17.45 -2.13 -0.89
N PRO A 154 17.73 -3.31 -0.32
CA PRO A 154 16.93 -4.04 0.67
C PRO A 154 16.92 -3.36 2.04
N VAL A 155 15.74 -3.30 2.66
CA VAL A 155 15.58 -2.64 3.96
C VAL A 155 16.29 -3.44 5.05
N ASP A 156 17.19 -2.79 5.77
CA ASP A 156 17.82 -3.34 6.96
C ASP A 156 16.96 -3.05 8.21
N TYR A 157 15.98 -3.91 8.43
CA TYR A 157 14.99 -3.73 9.51
C TYR A 157 15.60 -3.72 10.91
N GLU A 158 16.75 -4.39 11.11
CA GLU A 158 17.38 -4.48 12.43
C GLU A 158 18.08 -3.15 12.83
N ASN A 159 18.51 -2.37 11.85
CA ASN A 159 19.17 -1.09 12.04
C ASN A 159 18.24 0.13 11.95
N LEU A 160 16.93 -0.07 11.76
CA LEU A 160 15.97 1.02 11.85
C LEU A 160 15.86 1.52 13.29
N GLU A 161 15.79 2.84 13.49
CA GLU A 161 15.55 3.45 14.81
C GLU A 161 14.24 2.94 15.42
N HIS A 162 13.20 2.79 14.56
CA HIS A 162 11.88 2.31 14.96
C HIS A 162 11.62 0.85 14.56
N SER A 163 12.65 -0.01 14.55
CA SER A 163 12.60 -1.42 14.13
C SER A 163 11.50 -2.24 14.81
N LYS A 164 11.15 -1.92 16.06
CA LYS A 164 10.09 -2.61 16.84
C LYS A 164 8.70 -1.99 16.65
N SER A 165 8.57 -0.93 15.86
CA SER A 165 7.28 -0.32 15.57
C SER A 165 6.40 -1.27 14.74
N LYS A 166 5.08 -1.19 14.94
CA LYS A 166 4.15 -1.96 14.11
C LYS A 166 4.20 -1.60 12.63
N MET A 167 4.68 -0.39 12.29
CA MET A 167 4.90 0.02 10.90
C MET A 167 6.03 -0.76 10.26
N ALA A 168 7.20 -0.81 10.91
CA ALA A 168 8.35 -1.58 10.43
C ALA A 168 8.05 -3.09 10.37
N LEU A 169 7.39 -3.62 11.39
CA LEU A 169 6.98 -5.04 11.42
C LEU A 169 5.96 -5.39 10.31
N ALA A 170 5.00 -4.51 10.04
CA ALA A 170 4.03 -4.72 8.95
C ALA A 170 4.72 -4.70 7.58
N HIS A 171 5.57 -3.71 7.34
CA HIS A 171 6.31 -3.59 6.09
C HIS A 171 7.22 -4.81 5.87
N ARG A 172 7.96 -5.24 6.91
CA ARG A 172 8.78 -6.47 6.87
C ARG A 172 7.96 -7.69 6.51
N PHE A 173 6.83 -7.90 7.19
CA PHE A 173 5.93 -9.01 6.92
C PHE A 173 5.48 -9.05 5.45
N PHE A 174 5.04 -7.93 4.89
CA PHE A 174 4.60 -7.87 3.49
C PHE A 174 5.76 -8.01 2.51
N SER A 175 6.95 -7.50 2.84
CA SER A 175 8.15 -7.64 2.03
C SER A 175 8.59 -9.10 1.93
N GLU A 176 8.67 -9.81 3.05
CA GLU A 176 8.99 -11.24 3.10
C GLU A 176 7.93 -12.06 2.37
N SER A 177 6.65 -11.79 2.62
CA SER A 177 5.53 -12.49 1.97
C SER A 177 5.48 -12.29 0.45
N ALA A 178 5.74 -11.07 -0.02
CA ALA A 178 5.80 -10.76 -1.45
C ALA A 178 6.99 -11.45 -2.12
N ARG A 179 8.16 -11.45 -1.48
CA ARG A 179 9.36 -12.15 -1.95
C ARG A 179 9.12 -13.64 -2.08
N GLU A 180 8.61 -14.27 -1.01
CA GLU A 180 8.29 -15.70 -1.00
C GLU A 180 7.34 -16.05 -2.15
N TRP A 181 6.29 -15.27 -2.32
CA TRP A 181 5.31 -15.52 -3.37
C TRP A 181 5.90 -15.31 -4.78
N LEU A 182 6.67 -14.25 -5.01
CA LEU A 182 7.29 -13.98 -6.32
C LEU A 182 8.28 -15.09 -6.74
N LEU A 183 9.02 -15.66 -5.80
CA LEU A 183 10.06 -16.63 -6.03
C LEU A 183 9.64 -18.08 -5.78
N GLU A 184 8.39 -18.35 -5.48
CA GLU A 184 7.86 -19.67 -5.13
C GLU A 184 8.21 -20.75 -6.17
N ASN A 185 8.18 -20.41 -7.46
CA ASN A 185 8.51 -21.29 -8.57
C ASN A 185 9.86 -20.97 -9.24
N GLY A 186 10.72 -20.21 -8.56
CA GLY A 186 12.03 -19.79 -9.05
C GLY A 186 12.00 -18.49 -9.86
N GLN A 187 13.19 -18.05 -10.26
CA GLN A 187 13.40 -16.77 -10.95
C GLN A 187 12.75 -16.72 -12.35
N GLU A 188 12.59 -17.86 -13.00
CA GLU A 188 12.05 -17.92 -14.37
C GLU A 188 10.58 -17.48 -14.43
N GLU A 189 9.80 -17.79 -13.39
CA GLU A 189 8.39 -17.38 -13.30
C GLU A 189 8.17 -16.03 -12.60
N ALA A 190 9.20 -15.47 -11.97
CA ALA A 190 9.09 -14.25 -11.18
C ALA A 190 8.53 -13.06 -11.99
N GLN A 191 8.88 -12.93 -13.27
CA GLN A 191 8.37 -11.86 -14.14
C GLN A 191 6.85 -12.02 -14.41
N GLN A 192 6.39 -13.23 -14.71
CA GLN A 192 4.97 -13.50 -14.92
C GLN A 192 4.18 -13.25 -13.62
N ARG A 193 4.70 -13.70 -12.49
CA ARG A 193 4.08 -13.47 -11.17
C ARG A 193 4.06 -11.98 -10.82
N ALA A 194 5.07 -11.22 -11.21
CA ALA A 194 5.10 -9.78 -11.02
C ALA A 194 3.98 -9.05 -11.78
N GLU A 195 3.71 -9.42 -13.04
CA GLU A 195 2.58 -8.85 -13.81
C GLU A 195 1.24 -9.22 -13.16
N VAL A 196 1.09 -10.45 -12.67
CA VAL A 196 -0.14 -10.88 -11.98
C VAL A 196 -0.33 -10.13 -10.65
N LEU A 197 0.74 -9.89 -9.90
CA LEU A 197 0.68 -9.14 -8.64
C LEU A 197 0.23 -7.69 -8.87
N ASP A 198 0.77 -7.04 -9.89
CA ASP A 198 0.39 -5.70 -10.32
C ASP A 198 -1.11 -5.63 -10.68
N LEU A 199 -1.58 -6.53 -11.56
CA LEU A 199 -2.98 -6.61 -11.94
C LEU A 199 -3.92 -6.86 -10.75
N ALA A 200 -3.53 -7.71 -9.82
CA ALA A 200 -4.33 -8.02 -8.64
C ALA A 200 -4.44 -6.82 -7.70
N VAL A 201 -3.37 -6.05 -7.52
CA VAL A 201 -3.39 -4.83 -6.71
C VAL A 201 -4.27 -3.75 -7.36
N GLU A 202 -4.21 -3.61 -8.70
CA GLU A 202 -4.99 -2.60 -9.42
C GLU A 202 -6.49 -2.92 -9.46
N SER A 203 -6.86 -4.17 -9.73
CA SER A 203 -8.24 -4.51 -10.15
C SER A 203 -9.09 -5.24 -9.14
N CYS A 204 -8.49 -5.87 -8.11
CA CYS A 204 -9.19 -6.87 -7.32
C CYS A 204 -9.81 -6.38 -6.04
N TYR A 205 -9.50 -5.19 -5.61
CA TYR A 205 -10.07 -4.67 -4.39
C TYR A 205 -11.14 -3.61 -4.73
N LYS A 206 -12.34 -3.76 -4.16
CA LYS A 206 -13.36 -2.70 -4.14
C LYS A 206 -13.62 -2.31 -2.69
N SER A 207 -13.54 -1.05 -2.38
CA SER A 207 -13.86 -0.46 -1.07
C SER A 207 -15.16 0.33 -1.12
#